data_1370e22bef2ac2256764ccb253ee0947
#
_entry.id   1370e22bef2ac2256764ccb253ee0947
#
_cell.length_a   1.000
_cell.length_b   1.000
_cell.length_c   1.000
_cell.angle_alpha   90.00
_cell.angle_beta   90.00
_cell.angle_gamma   90.00
#
_symmetry.space_group_name_H-M   'P 1'
#
loop_
_entity.id
_entity.type
_entity.pdbx_description
1 polymer ?
#
loop_
_entity_poly.entity_id
_entity_poly.type
_entity_poly.pdbx_seq_one_letter_code
_entity_poly.pdbx_strand_id
1 'polypeptide(L)'
;MSKGRERNSQRAIARNQRVKPWGELPRGYSPSEGVFLIDKDQGVTSHDVVGAIRRLGATRQVGHAGTLDPMATGLLIIATGRTTKLIQYLVGAEKTYTARICLGVGSDSDDADGSLYAAATPVVDEARIDAVLADLTGDIMQV
;
A
#
# COMPACT_ATOMS: atom_id res chain seq x y z
N MET A 1 -20.03 23.85 6.70
CA MET A 1 -18.96 23.02 7.32
C MET A 1 -19.35 21.54 7.55
N SER A 2 -20.35 20.97 6.88
CA SER A 2 -20.91 19.63 7.15
C SER A 2 -20.39 18.50 6.22
N LYS A 3 -20.17 18.78 4.93
CA LYS A 3 -19.86 17.74 3.93
C LYS A 3 -18.50 16.99 4.08
N GLY A 4 -17.55 17.57 4.80
CA GLY A 4 -16.25 16.93 5.05
C GLY A 4 -16.29 15.88 6.17
N ARG A 5 -17.10 16.10 7.19
CA ARG A 5 -17.27 15.17 8.32
C ARG A 5 -18.09 13.94 7.91
N GLU A 6 -19.11 14.10 7.09
CA GLU A 6 -19.91 12.96 6.58
C GLU A 6 -19.11 12.04 5.67
N ARG A 7 -18.29 12.59 4.75
CA ARG A 7 -17.41 11.80 3.90
C ARG A 7 -16.37 11.02 4.69
N ASN A 8 -15.81 11.59 5.75
CA ASN A 8 -14.88 10.89 6.63
C ASN A 8 -15.56 9.77 7.44
N SER A 9 -16.79 10.01 7.91
CA SER A 9 -17.57 8.97 8.61
C SER A 9 -17.98 7.82 7.69
N GLN A 10 -18.40 8.11 6.45
CA GLN A 10 -18.75 7.07 5.48
C GLN A 10 -17.54 6.25 5.04
N ARG A 11 -16.37 6.88 4.84
CA ARG A 11 -15.10 6.19 4.59
C ARG A 11 -14.66 5.34 5.77
N ALA A 12 -14.85 5.80 7.00
CA ALA A 12 -14.53 5.05 8.21
C ALA A 12 -15.47 3.83 8.39
N ILE A 13 -16.75 3.97 8.08
CA ILE A 13 -17.74 2.89 8.14
C ILE A 13 -17.46 1.85 7.04
N ALA A 14 -17.20 2.26 5.81
CA ALA A 14 -16.83 1.38 4.72
C ALA A 14 -15.51 0.63 4.99
N ARG A 15 -14.55 1.29 5.64
CA ARG A 15 -13.28 0.68 6.05
C ARG A 15 -13.46 -0.40 7.12
N ASN A 16 -14.45 -0.23 8.01
CA ASN A 16 -14.72 -1.20 9.09
C ASN A 16 -15.57 -2.39 8.62
N GLN A 17 -16.21 -2.29 7.45
CA GLN A 17 -17.04 -3.36 6.86
C GLN A 17 -16.29 -4.22 5.85
N ARG A 18 -15.04 -3.90 5.49
CA ARG A 18 -14.25 -4.76 4.61
C ARG A 18 -13.97 -6.08 5.32
N VAL A 19 -14.52 -7.16 4.78
CA VAL A 19 -14.18 -8.53 5.19
C VAL A 19 -12.69 -8.72 4.89
N LYS A 20 -11.88 -8.98 5.90
CA LYS A 20 -10.46 -9.23 5.71
C LYS A 20 -10.26 -10.63 5.13
N PRO A 21 -9.34 -10.83 4.20
CA PRO A 21 -9.11 -12.12 3.55
C PRO A 21 -8.75 -13.24 4.52
N TRP A 22 -8.18 -12.88 5.68
CA TRP A 22 -7.80 -13.86 6.73
C TRP A 22 -8.88 -14.14 7.77
N GLY A 23 -10.09 -13.55 7.67
CA GLY A 23 -11.18 -13.79 8.62
C GLY A 23 -10.87 -13.34 10.05
N GLU A 24 -11.35 -14.11 11.04
CA GLU A 24 -11.05 -13.88 12.44
C GLU A 24 -9.71 -14.49 12.85
N LEU A 25 -8.82 -13.65 13.37
CA LEU A 25 -7.50 -14.07 13.83
C LEU A 25 -7.49 -14.35 15.32
N PRO A 26 -6.84 -15.44 15.78
CA PRO A 26 -6.62 -15.69 17.20
C PRO A 26 -5.73 -14.61 17.82
N ARG A 27 -5.74 -14.50 19.13
CA ARG A 27 -4.88 -13.54 19.84
C ARG A 27 -3.72 -14.26 20.52
N GLY A 28 -2.52 -13.68 20.41
CA GLY A 28 -1.35 -14.21 21.10
C GLY A 28 -0.78 -15.50 20.49
N TYR A 29 -0.98 -15.70 19.19
CA TYR A 29 -0.54 -16.91 18.48
C TYR A 29 0.81 -16.76 17.76
N SER A 30 1.34 -15.54 17.73
CA SER A 30 2.61 -15.20 17.08
C SER A 30 3.61 -14.66 18.11
N PRO A 31 4.92 -14.73 17.87
CA PRO A 31 5.90 -14.07 18.69
C PRO A 31 5.60 -12.58 18.85
N SER A 32 5.75 -12.06 20.07
CA SER A 32 5.50 -10.66 20.39
C SER A 32 6.62 -9.73 19.89
N GLU A 33 7.77 -10.29 19.52
CA GLU A 33 8.95 -9.57 19.08
C GLU A 33 9.60 -10.26 17.88
N GLY A 34 9.90 -9.50 16.83
CA GLY A 34 10.56 -10.01 15.62
C GLY A 34 10.31 -9.16 14.38
N VAL A 35 10.89 -9.59 13.27
CA VAL A 35 10.66 -9.05 11.93
C VAL A 35 9.91 -10.09 11.11
N PHE A 36 8.86 -9.67 10.44
CA PHE A 36 8.01 -10.52 9.60
C PHE A 36 8.04 -10.00 8.18
N LEU A 37 8.23 -10.89 7.25
CA LEU A 37 8.10 -10.64 5.81
C LEU A 37 6.71 -11.11 5.39
N ILE A 38 5.85 -10.17 5.05
CA ILE A 38 4.44 -10.43 4.71
C ILE A 38 4.25 -10.19 3.22
N ASP A 39 3.71 -11.17 2.52
CA ASP A 39 3.16 -10.97 1.20
C ASP A 39 1.76 -10.36 1.36
N LYS A 40 1.66 -9.07 1.07
CA LYS A 40 0.40 -8.34 1.27
C LYS A 40 -0.57 -8.62 0.12
N ASP A 41 -1.74 -9.11 0.45
CA ASP A 41 -2.82 -9.31 -0.52
C ASP A 41 -3.39 -7.98 -1.05
N GLN A 42 -3.97 -8.05 -2.24
CA GLN A 42 -4.75 -6.96 -2.84
C GLN A 42 -6.00 -6.65 -2.00
N GLY A 43 -6.39 -5.39 -1.97
CA GLY A 43 -7.61 -4.92 -1.30
C GLY A 43 -7.47 -4.67 0.20
N VAL A 44 -6.32 -4.98 0.82
CA VAL A 44 -6.02 -4.64 2.21
C VAL A 44 -4.98 -3.53 2.30
N THR A 45 -5.10 -2.67 3.30
CA THR A 45 -4.10 -1.62 3.55
C THR A 45 -2.92 -2.19 4.35
N SER A 46 -1.75 -1.54 4.26
CA SER A 46 -0.61 -1.86 5.13
C SER A 46 -0.98 -1.75 6.62
N HIS A 47 -1.90 -0.83 6.95
CA HIS A 47 -2.40 -0.66 8.32
C HIS A 47 -3.30 -1.82 8.79
N ASP A 48 -4.04 -2.44 7.87
CA ASP A 48 -4.82 -3.64 8.18
C ASP A 48 -3.92 -4.81 8.55
N VAL A 49 -2.80 -4.97 7.83
CA VAL A 49 -1.78 -5.99 8.14
C VAL A 49 -1.16 -5.72 9.51
N VAL A 50 -0.80 -4.46 9.81
CA VAL A 50 -0.32 -4.08 11.16
C VAL A 50 -1.35 -4.44 12.23
N GLY A 51 -2.63 -4.21 11.99
CA GLY A 51 -3.73 -4.58 12.89
C GLY A 51 -3.82 -6.10 13.13
N ALA A 52 -3.66 -6.89 12.06
CA ALA A 52 -3.62 -8.34 12.12
C ALA A 52 -2.46 -8.86 12.99
N ILE A 53 -1.26 -8.33 12.73
CA ILE A 53 -0.05 -8.71 13.50
C ILE A 53 -0.16 -8.27 14.97
N ARG A 54 -0.74 -7.11 15.26
CA ARG A 54 -1.02 -6.68 16.65
C ARG A 54 -1.90 -7.68 17.38
N ARG A 55 -2.91 -8.21 16.71
CA ARG A 55 -3.81 -9.21 17.29
C ARG A 55 -3.09 -10.55 17.50
N LEU A 56 -2.41 -11.05 16.49
CA LEU A 56 -1.67 -12.32 16.55
C LEU A 56 -0.56 -12.30 17.62
N GLY A 57 0.21 -11.22 17.70
CA GLY A 57 1.29 -11.08 18.68
C GLY A 57 0.84 -10.60 20.06
N ALA A 58 -0.46 -10.28 20.24
CA ALA A 58 -0.98 -9.63 21.44
C ALA A 58 -0.14 -8.42 21.89
N THR A 59 0.44 -7.68 20.94
CA THR A 59 1.35 -6.54 21.19
C THR A 59 0.84 -5.28 20.50
N ARG A 60 1.10 -4.12 21.10
CA ARG A 60 0.82 -2.81 20.49
C ARG A 60 2.00 -2.24 19.70
N GLN A 61 3.22 -2.70 20.01
CA GLN A 61 4.44 -2.25 19.33
C GLN A 61 4.58 -2.99 18.00
N VAL A 62 3.98 -2.47 16.96
CA VAL A 62 4.03 -2.99 15.59
C VAL A 62 4.15 -1.82 14.63
N GLY A 63 5.11 -1.89 13.72
CA GLY A 63 5.33 -0.92 12.64
C GLY A 63 5.68 -1.62 11.35
N HIS A 64 5.67 -0.88 10.24
CA HIS A 64 6.07 -1.37 8.91
C HIS A 64 7.14 -0.48 8.28
N ALA A 65 7.97 -1.07 7.42
CA ALA A 65 9.07 -0.39 6.74
C ALA A 65 8.70 0.04 5.31
N GLY A 66 7.59 0.71 5.15
CA GLY A 66 7.07 1.20 3.87
C GLY A 66 5.57 0.96 3.76
N THR A 67 4.90 1.78 2.96
CA THR A 67 3.47 1.66 2.70
C THR A 67 3.27 1.05 1.31
N LEU A 68 2.37 0.08 1.22
CA LEU A 68 1.81 -0.39 -0.03
C LEU A 68 0.35 0.05 -0.11
N ASP A 69 -0.06 0.53 -1.27
CA ASP A 69 -1.44 0.90 -1.54
C ASP A 69 -2.37 -0.31 -1.46
N PRO A 70 -3.68 -0.12 -1.26
CA PRO A 70 -4.62 -1.25 -1.16
C PRO A 70 -4.59 -2.15 -2.38
N MET A 71 -4.44 -1.57 -3.58
CA MET A 71 -4.37 -2.31 -4.84
C MET A 71 -3.05 -3.07 -5.03
N ALA A 72 -1.96 -2.61 -4.41
CA ALA A 72 -0.65 -3.24 -4.54
C ALA A 72 -0.54 -4.51 -3.70
N THR A 73 0.20 -5.49 -4.22
CA THR A 73 0.56 -6.73 -3.53
C THR A 73 2.07 -6.80 -3.31
N GLY A 74 2.53 -7.78 -2.54
CA GLY A 74 3.94 -8.09 -2.37
C GLY A 74 4.50 -7.75 -1.01
N LEU A 75 5.82 -7.64 -0.93
CA LEU A 75 6.58 -7.61 0.32
C LEU A 75 6.26 -6.38 1.18
N LEU A 76 5.69 -6.63 2.34
CA LEU A 76 5.53 -5.67 3.43
C LEU A 76 6.31 -6.15 4.67
N ILE A 77 7.34 -5.40 5.04
CA ILE A 77 8.15 -5.73 6.21
C ILE A 77 7.50 -5.16 7.46
N ILE A 78 7.18 -6.02 8.41
CA ILE A 78 6.59 -5.68 9.71
C ILE A 78 7.61 -5.97 10.80
N ALA A 79 7.77 -5.06 11.74
CA ALA A 79 8.55 -5.28 12.96
C ALA A 79 7.65 -5.16 14.19
N THR A 80 7.93 -5.97 15.22
CA THR A 80 7.17 -6.03 16.48
C THR A 80 8.09 -5.89 17.68
N GLY A 81 7.55 -5.37 18.79
CA GLY A 81 8.32 -5.20 20.02
C GLY A 81 9.52 -4.26 19.81
N ARG A 82 10.65 -4.59 20.44
CA ARG A 82 11.88 -3.78 20.35
C ARG A 82 12.45 -3.68 18.95
N THR A 83 12.17 -4.65 18.08
CA THR A 83 12.66 -4.65 16.69
C THR A 83 12.03 -3.54 15.84
N THR A 84 10.95 -2.90 16.30
CA THR A 84 10.40 -1.69 15.63
C THR A 84 11.44 -0.57 15.48
N LYS A 85 12.46 -0.52 16.33
CA LYS A 85 13.57 0.44 16.22
C LYS A 85 14.43 0.22 14.97
N LEU A 86 14.40 -0.98 14.38
CA LEU A 86 15.15 -1.29 13.16
C LEU A 86 14.48 -0.74 11.90
N ILE A 87 13.19 -0.37 11.97
CA ILE A 87 12.41 0.14 10.83
C ILE A 87 13.10 1.33 10.18
N GLN A 88 13.69 2.23 10.96
CA GLN A 88 14.39 3.42 10.45
C GLN A 88 15.52 3.08 9.46
N TYR A 89 16.16 1.92 9.59
CA TYR A 89 17.23 1.48 8.69
C TYR A 89 16.68 0.78 7.43
N LEU A 90 15.44 0.29 7.48
CA LEU A 90 14.78 -0.43 6.38
C LEU A 90 13.97 0.50 5.48
N VAL A 91 13.50 1.63 6.00
CA VAL A 91 12.69 2.59 5.22
C VAL A 91 13.46 3.14 4.02
N GLY A 92 14.76 3.41 4.18
CA GLY A 92 15.65 3.92 3.13
C GLY A 92 16.23 2.85 2.21
N ALA A 93 15.91 1.57 2.40
CA ALA A 93 16.41 0.50 1.54
C ALA A 93 15.81 0.60 0.12
N GLU A 94 16.57 0.11 -0.83
CA GLU A 94 16.13 -0.01 -2.23
C GLU A 94 14.84 -0.86 -2.34
N LYS A 95 13.95 -0.48 -3.25
CA LYS A 95 12.68 -1.15 -3.49
C LYS A 95 12.45 -1.32 -4.99
N THR A 96 11.99 -2.50 -5.36
CA THR A 96 11.62 -2.82 -6.75
C THR A 96 10.12 -3.01 -6.84
N TYR A 97 9.50 -2.35 -7.83
CA TYR A 97 8.08 -2.46 -8.12
C TYR A 97 7.88 -2.88 -9.57
N THR A 98 6.90 -3.75 -9.79
CA THR A 98 6.40 -4.06 -11.13
C THR A 98 5.00 -3.45 -11.26
N ALA A 99 4.78 -2.65 -12.29
CA ALA A 99 3.50 -1.98 -12.53
C ALA A 99 2.98 -2.27 -13.94
N ARG A 100 1.65 -2.26 -14.08
CA ARG A 100 0.97 -2.27 -15.37
C ARG A 100 0.27 -0.94 -15.56
N ILE A 101 0.65 -0.21 -16.60
CA ILE A 101 0.07 1.08 -16.97
C ILE A 101 -0.87 0.86 -18.15
N CYS A 102 -2.16 1.26 -18.01
CA CYS A 102 -3.16 1.18 -19.07
C CYS A 102 -3.26 2.54 -19.77
N LEU A 103 -2.73 2.64 -20.98
CA LEU A 103 -2.83 3.84 -21.78
C LEU A 103 -4.27 4.09 -22.26
N GLY A 104 -4.69 5.36 -22.33
CA GLY A 104 -6.06 5.74 -22.72
C GLY A 104 -7.10 5.62 -21.61
N VAL A 105 -6.69 5.32 -20.39
CA VAL A 105 -7.54 5.32 -19.20
C VAL A 105 -6.94 6.25 -18.15
N GLY A 106 -7.74 7.17 -17.66
CA GLY A 106 -7.38 8.03 -16.53
C GLY A 106 -8.17 7.65 -15.27
N SER A 107 -7.74 8.15 -14.12
CA SER A 107 -8.41 8.00 -12.84
C SER A 107 -8.38 9.32 -12.07
N ASP A 108 -9.37 9.57 -11.23
CA ASP A 108 -9.42 10.75 -10.37
C ASP A 108 -8.50 10.65 -9.14
N SER A 109 -7.88 9.48 -8.92
CA SER A 109 -6.90 9.21 -7.87
C SER A 109 -5.50 8.91 -8.43
N ASP A 110 -5.32 8.97 -9.75
CA ASP A 110 -4.11 8.59 -10.47
C ASP A 110 -3.69 7.11 -10.26
N ASP A 111 -4.60 6.29 -9.74
CA ASP A 111 -4.44 4.85 -9.53
C ASP A 111 -5.69 4.05 -9.94
N ALA A 112 -5.65 2.73 -9.80
CA ALA A 112 -6.77 1.85 -10.17
C ALA A 112 -7.90 1.78 -9.12
N ASP A 113 -7.76 2.41 -7.97
CA ASP A 113 -8.78 2.44 -6.90
C ASP A 113 -9.77 3.62 -7.08
N GLY A 114 -9.46 4.59 -7.97
CA GLY A 114 -10.30 5.73 -8.29
C GLY A 114 -11.38 5.46 -9.35
N SER A 115 -12.12 6.51 -9.66
CA SER A 115 -13.14 6.47 -10.72
C SER A 115 -12.46 6.57 -12.08
N LEU A 116 -12.56 5.50 -12.87
CA LEU A 116 -11.90 5.43 -14.17
C LEU A 116 -12.71 6.21 -15.23
N TYR A 117 -12.00 6.90 -16.12
CA TYR A 117 -12.58 7.59 -17.28
C TYR A 117 -11.73 7.36 -18.54
N ALA A 118 -12.37 7.44 -19.70
CA ALA A 118 -11.65 7.36 -20.96
C ALA A 118 -10.81 8.62 -21.15
N ALA A 119 -9.52 8.45 -21.33
CA ALA A 119 -8.58 9.52 -21.70
C ALA A 119 -8.23 9.41 -23.20
N ALA A 120 -7.73 10.50 -23.79
CA ALA A 120 -7.25 10.44 -25.15
C ALA A 120 -6.11 9.41 -25.24
N THR A 121 -6.26 8.46 -26.16
CA THR A 121 -5.19 7.49 -26.44
C THR A 121 -4.26 8.12 -27.49
N PRO A 122 -3.05 8.56 -27.12
CA PRO A 122 -2.09 9.00 -28.12
C PRO A 122 -1.70 7.81 -29.00
N VAL A 123 -1.35 8.09 -30.24
CA VAL A 123 -0.63 7.10 -31.06
C VAL A 123 0.74 6.93 -30.42
N VAL A 124 0.96 5.80 -29.80
CA VAL A 124 2.20 5.51 -29.05
C VAL A 124 2.91 4.36 -29.74
N ASP A 125 4.16 4.59 -30.10
CA ASP A 125 5.09 3.56 -30.48
C ASP A 125 6.09 3.26 -29.35
N GLU A 126 6.83 2.19 -29.50
CA GLU A 126 7.81 1.75 -28.49
C GLU A 126 8.90 2.81 -28.25
N ALA A 127 9.38 3.47 -29.30
CA ALA A 127 10.39 4.52 -29.19
C ALA A 127 9.91 5.72 -28.34
N ARG A 128 8.62 6.05 -28.42
CA ARG A 128 8.01 7.11 -27.61
C ARG A 128 7.91 6.70 -26.15
N ILE A 129 7.58 5.43 -25.88
CA ILE A 129 7.55 4.88 -24.51
C ILE A 129 8.96 4.94 -23.91
N ASP A 130 9.97 4.46 -24.64
CA ASP A 130 11.36 4.45 -24.18
C ASP A 130 11.87 5.86 -23.90
N ALA A 131 11.52 6.84 -24.72
CA ALA A 131 11.90 8.23 -24.48
C ALA A 131 11.30 8.77 -23.17
N VAL A 132 10.02 8.51 -22.90
CA VAL A 132 9.37 8.93 -21.66
C VAL A 132 9.98 8.21 -20.44
N LEU A 133 10.29 6.92 -20.54
CA LEU A 133 10.92 6.16 -19.46
C LEU A 133 12.34 6.70 -19.17
N ALA A 134 13.08 7.12 -20.20
CA ALA A 134 14.39 7.74 -20.01
C ALA A 134 14.29 9.05 -19.22
N ASP A 135 13.27 9.89 -19.49
CA ASP A 135 13.01 11.13 -18.75
C ASP A 135 12.61 10.91 -17.30
N LEU A 136 12.09 9.71 -16.98
CA LEU A 136 11.67 9.30 -15.64
C LEU A 136 12.74 8.47 -14.89
N THR A 137 13.95 8.38 -15.45
CA THR A 137 15.04 7.57 -14.89
C THR A 137 16.14 8.44 -14.29
N GLY A 138 16.70 8.03 -13.15
CA GLY A 138 17.78 8.73 -12.44
C GLY A 138 17.27 9.74 -11.42
N ASP A 139 18.06 10.78 -11.16
CA ASP A 139 17.70 11.84 -10.21
C ASP A 139 16.70 12.80 -10.86
N ILE A 140 15.42 12.57 -10.60
CA ILE A 140 14.33 13.37 -11.14
C ILE A 140 13.59 14.11 -10.02
N MET A 141 13.06 15.29 -10.35
CA MET A 141 12.16 16.03 -9.46
C MET A 141 10.75 15.49 -9.61
N GLN A 142 10.14 15.10 -8.49
CA GLN A 142 8.73 14.69 -8.43
C GLN A 142 7.93 15.70 -7.60
N VAL A 143 6.67 15.88 -7.97
CA VAL A 143 5.73 16.81 -7.31
C VAL A 143 4.97 16.07 -6.21
#